data_f9be4a86423c25a7afa4b23f5194df46
#
_entry.id   f9be4a86423c25a7afa4b23f5194df46
#
_cell.length_a   1.000
_cell.length_b   1.000
_cell.length_c   1.000
_cell.angle_alpha   90.00
_cell.angle_beta   90.00
_cell.angle_gamma   90.00
#
_symmetry.space_group_name_H-M   'P 1'
#
loop_
_entity.id
_entity.type
_entity.pdbx_description
1 polymer ?
#
loop_
_entity_poly.entity_id
_entity_poly.type
_entity_poly.pdbx_seq_one_letter_code
_entity_poly.pdbx_strand_id
1 'polypeptide(L)'
;KRSPNQATKQLCDEAGIDLGQWLTRDRNLKQIKAIDNSLERALGRISNGLYIITATKGEIQSAMVASWVTQASLTPLGIAIAVAKDRAMESLMQIGDRFVLNVLAEGNYQHLIRHFLKRFPPGADRFEDIPTVPADNGSPILAESLAYIECEVSDRLECSDHWIVYSTVQAGRVAQLDVLTAVHHRKVGNHY
;
A
#
# COMPACT_ATOMS: atom_id res chain seq x y z
N LYS A 1 -8.43 8.92 -35.26
CA LYS A 1 -7.59 8.64 -34.04
C LYS A 1 -8.56 8.32 -32.92
N ARG A 2 -8.52 7.07 -32.39
CA ARG A 2 -9.32 6.72 -31.20
C ARG A 2 -8.69 7.36 -29.97
N SER A 3 -9.48 8.01 -29.14
CA SER A 3 -9.05 8.45 -27.82
C SER A 3 -8.65 7.23 -26.97
N PRO A 4 -7.59 7.31 -26.16
CA PRO A 4 -7.22 6.23 -25.25
C PRO A 4 -8.40 5.94 -24.31
N ASN A 5 -8.67 4.67 -24.07
CA ASN A 5 -9.69 4.26 -23.09
C ASN A 5 -9.21 4.60 -21.66
N GLN A 6 -10.10 4.47 -20.69
CA GLN A 6 -9.81 4.81 -19.29
C GLN A 6 -8.66 3.98 -18.73
N ALA A 7 -8.55 2.68 -19.07
CA ALA A 7 -7.46 1.80 -18.68
C ALA A 7 -6.10 2.27 -19.25
N THR A 8 -6.06 2.69 -20.52
CA THR A 8 -4.85 3.23 -21.14
C THR A 8 -4.40 4.54 -20.48
N LYS A 9 -5.35 5.42 -20.10
CA LYS A 9 -5.01 6.65 -19.38
C LYS A 9 -4.42 6.35 -18.00
N GLN A 10 -5.03 5.41 -17.28
CA GLN A 10 -4.59 5.02 -15.95
C GLN A 10 -3.21 4.36 -15.97
N LEU A 11 -2.90 3.51 -16.97
CA LEU A 11 -1.57 2.95 -17.20
C LEU A 11 -0.51 4.04 -17.48
N CYS A 12 -0.88 5.08 -18.22
CA CYS A 12 0.01 6.22 -18.48
C CYS A 12 0.27 7.02 -17.20
N ASP A 13 -0.75 7.21 -16.35
CA ASP A 13 -0.62 7.91 -15.07
C ASP A 13 0.26 7.10 -14.10
N GLU A 14 0.06 5.78 -14.00
CA GLU A 14 0.94 4.89 -13.22
C GLU A 14 2.39 4.96 -13.67
N ALA A 15 2.65 4.90 -14.99
CA ALA A 15 4.01 5.00 -15.53
C ALA A 15 4.64 6.37 -15.23
N GLY A 16 3.86 7.44 -15.28
CA GLY A 16 4.31 8.79 -14.93
C GLY A 16 4.68 8.91 -13.46
N ILE A 17 3.85 8.34 -12.57
CA ILE A 17 4.10 8.31 -11.11
C ILE A 17 5.34 7.47 -10.80
N ASP A 18 5.48 6.27 -11.36
CA ASP A 18 6.64 5.39 -11.15
C ASP A 18 7.95 6.06 -11.60
N LEU A 19 7.94 6.80 -12.72
CA LEU A 19 9.09 7.58 -13.19
C LEU A 19 9.41 8.75 -12.26
N GLY A 20 8.38 9.45 -11.76
CA GLY A 20 8.52 10.53 -10.79
C GLY A 20 9.18 10.09 -9.50
N GLN A 21 8.78 8.93 -8.97
CA GLN A 21 9.35 8.32 -7.78
C GLN A 21 10.85 8.01 -7.96
N TRP A 22 11.26 7.58 -9.14
CA TRP A 22 12.66 7.30 -9.43
C TRP A 22 13.54 8.55 -9.42
N LEU A 23 13.06 9.62 -10.00
CA LEU A 23 13.78 10.89 -10.07
C LEU A 23 13.91 11.57 -8.70
N THR A 24 12.91 11.41 -7.81
CA THR A 24 12.93 11.99 -6.46
C THR A 24 13.76 11.19 -5.47
N ARG A 25 13.83 9.86 -5.60
CA ARG A 25 14.59 8.98 -4.71
C ARG A 25 16.09 9.31 -4.68
N ASP A 26 16.68 9.62 -5.83
CA ASP A 26 18.12 9.93 -5.93
C ASP A 26 18.46 11.30 -5.30
N ARG A 27 17.53 12.25 -5.36
CA ARG A 27 17.67 13.56 -4.68
C ARG A 27 17.57 13.42 -3.16
N ASN A 28 16.62 12.62 -2.67
CA ASN A 28 16.41 12.40 -1.26
C ASN A 28 17.60 11.66 -0.62
N LEU A 29 18.19 10.66 -1.27
CA LEU A 29 19.37 9.96 -0.79
C LEU A 29 20.60 10.87 -0.60
N LYS A 30 20.74 11.92 -1.40
CA LYS A 30 21.83 12.90 -1.29
C LYS A 30 21.62 13.91 -0.15
N GLN A 31 20.39 14.29 0.15
CA GLN A 31 20.07 15.20 1.25
C GLN A 31 20.20 14.56 2.65
N ILE A 32 19.97 13.26 2.76
CA ILE A 32 19.94 12.53 4.04
C ILE A 32 21.31 12.43 4.72
N LYS A 33 22.40 12.47 3.97
CA LYS A 33 23.76 12.39 4.53
C LYS A 33 24.19 13.61 5.36
N ALA A 34 23.38 14.69 5.36
CA ALA A 34 23.80 15.98 5.90
C ALA A 34 23.06 16.44 7.18
N ILE A 35 22.01 15.72 7.65
CA ILE A 35 21.19 16.22 8.77
C ILE A 35 21.16 15.19 9.90
N ASP A 36 21.84 15.49 10.99
CA ASP A 36 21.64 14.80 12.28
C ASP A 36 20.32 15.31 12.89
N ASN A 37 19.20 14.80 12.40
CA ASN A 37 17.89 15.26 12.80
C ASN A 37 17.31 14.35 13.89
N SER A 38 17.41 14.79 15.13
CA SER A 38 16.86 14.08 16.29
C SER A 38 15.34 13.87 16.18
N LEU A 39 14.61 14.78 15.51
CA LEU A 39 13.17 14.70 15.27
C LEU A 39 12.82 13.52 14.34
N GLU A 40 13.52 13.37 13.23
CA GLU A 40 13.29 12.25 12.29
C GLU A 40 13.62 10.91 12.95
N ARG A 41 14.66 10.84 13.76
CA ARG A 41 14.99 9.65 14.56
C ARG A 41 13.91 9.33 15.58
N ALA A 42 13.33 10.34 16.23
CA ALA A 42 12.22 10.16 17.17
C ALA A 42 10.96 9.60 16.44
N LEU A 43 10.60 10.19 15.31
CA LEU A 43 9.50 9.69 14.46
C LEU A 43 9.73 8.25 13.98
N GLY A 44 10.97 7.87 13.69
CA GLY A 44 11.36 6.51 13.34
C GLY A 44 11.12 5.47 14.45
N ARG A 45 10.84 5.89 15.69
CA ARG A 45 10.52 4.99 16.82
C ARG A 45 9.06 4.56 16.87
N ILE A 46 8.19 5.18 16.06
CA ILE A 46 6.81 4.73 15.93
C ILE A 46 6.82 3.39 15.21
N SER A 47 6.46 2.33 15.92
CA SER A 47 6.34 0.97 15.36
C SER A 47 5.08 0.83 14.54
N ASN A 48 5.17 0.10 13.44
CA ASN A 48 4.04 -0.16 12.56
C ASN A 48 4.04 -1.64 12.13
N GLY A 49 2.88 -2.19 11.84
CA GLY A 49 2.78 -3.47 11.17
C GLY A 49 3.29 -3.40 9.72
N LEU A 50 3.41 -4.55 9.08
CA LEU A 50 3.70 -4.67 7.65
C LEU A 50 2.52 -5.29 6.92
N TYR A 51 2.15 -4.64 5.84
CA TYR A 51 0.95 -4.95 5.07
C TYR A 51 1.23 -4.85 3.57
N ILE A 52 0.40 -5.53 2.78
CA ILE A 52 0.29 -5.28 1.34
C ILE A 52 -1.17 -4.94 1.04
N ILE A 53 -1.38 -3.76 0.48
CA ILE A 53 -2.68 -3.34 -0.04
C ILE A 53 -2.78 -3.84 -1.47
N THR A 54 -3.89 -4.48 -1.81
CA THR A 54 -4.21 -4.94 -3.15
C THR A 54 -5.56 -4.36 -3.56
N ALA A 55 -5.67 -3.89 -4.80
CA ALA A 55 -6.89 -3.32 -5.32
C ALA A 55 -7.11 -3.70 -6.79
N THR A 56 -8.39 -3.86 -7.16
CA THR A 56 -8.83 -4.08 -8.53
C THR A 56 -9.85 -3.02 -8.90
N LYS A 57 -9.66 -2.38 -10.07
CA LYS A 57 -10.62 -1.42 -10.63
C LYS A 57 -10.74 -1.62 -12.14
N GLY A 58 -11.83 -2.23 -12.56
CA GLY A 58 -11.98 -2.69 -13.95
C GLY A 58 -10.96 -3.78 -14.27
N GLU A 59 -10.16 -3.56 -15.30
CA GLU A 59 -9.09 -4.49 -15.72
C GLU A 59 -7.75 -4.23 -15.01
N ILE A 60 -7.68 -3.22 -14.14
CA ILE A 60 -6.44 -2.82 -13.48
C ILE A 60 -6.36 -3.46 -12.11
N GLN A 61 -5.26 -4.17 -11.87
CA GLN A 61 -4.89 -4.66 -10.55
C GLN A 61 -3.59 -4.02 -10.12
N SER A 62 -3.51 -3.66 -8.84
CA SER A 62 -2.30 -3.08 -8.27
C SER A 62 -2.06 -3.57 -6.85
N ALA A 63 -0.82 -3.43 -6.40
CA ALA A 63 -0.41 -3.73 -5.04
C ALA A 63 0.60 -2.71 -4.53
N MET A 64 0.57 -2.45 -3.23
CA MET A 64 1.48 -1.54 -2.54
C MET A 64 1.85 -2.08 -1.17
N VAL A 65 3.13 -2.03 -0.83
CA VAL A 65 3.59 -2.24 0.54
C VAL A 65 3.16 -1.04 1.39
N ALA A 66 2.54 -1.31 2.54
CA ALA A 66 2.08 -0.30 3.48
C ALA A 66 2.55 -0.63 4.91
N SER A 67 2.87 0.41 5.67
CA SER A 67 3.19 0.28 7.11
C SER A 67 2.45 1.30 7.97
N TRP A 68 2.00 2.41 7.42
CA TRP A 68 1.24 3.41 8.17
C TRP A 68 -0.26 3.08 8.11
N VAL A 69 -0.64 2.07 8.89
CA VAL A 69 -2.00 1.56 8.99
C VAL A 69 -2.37 1.47 10.47
N THR A 70 -3.56 1.93 10.82
CA THR A 70 -4.11 1.80 12.17
C THR A 70 -5.60 1.56 12.14
N GLN A 71 -6.12 0.84 13.14
CA GLN A 71 -7.56 0.85 13.40
C GLN A 71 -7.98 2.26 13.83
N ALA A 72 -9.03 2.79 13.23
CA ALA A 72 -9.49 4.17 13.42
C ALA A 72 -10.87 4.28 14.07
N SER A 73 -11.70 3.24 14.00
CA SER A 73 -13.02 3.23 14.62
C SER A 73 -13.49 1.82 14.98
N LEU A 74 -14.45 1.75 15.91
CA LEU A 74 -15.09 0.51 16.38
C LEU A 74 -16.52 0.36 15.84
N THR A 75 -17.20 1.46 15.54
CA THR A 75 -18.59 1.45 15.07
C THR A 75 -18.80 2.58 14.06
N PRO A 76 -18.86 2.29 12.76
CA PRO A 76 -18.46 1.00 12.14
C PRO A 76 -16.98 0.69 12.34
N LEU A 77 -16.59 -0.58 12.19
CA LEU A 77 -15.18 -0.94 12.17
C LEU A 77 -14.50 -0.21 11.00
N GLY A 78 -13.40 0.43 11.29
CA GLY A 78 -12.67 1.23 10.29
C GLY A 78 -11.18 1.27 10.53
N ILE A 79 -10.46 1.49 9.43
CA ILE A 79 -9.00 1.66 9.42
C ILE A 79 -8.61 2.97 8.74
N ALA A 80 -7.48 3.52 9.15
CA ALA A 80 -6.83 4.64 8.49
C ALA A 80 -5.48 4.21 7.92
N ILE A 81 -5.18 4.65 6.70
CA ILE A 81 -3.96 4.32 5.97
C ILE A 81 -3.37 5.62 5.41
N ALA A 82 -2.06 5.84 5.62
CA ALA A 82 -1.37 6.92 4.91
C ALA A 82 -0.87 6.42 3.55
N VAL A 83 -1.34 7.04 2.48
CA VAL A 83 -1.02 6.72 1.08
C VAL A 83 -0.30 7.90 0.46
N ALA A 84 0.94 7.71 0.02
CA ALA A 84 1.70 8.76 -0.65
C ALA A 84 1.06 9.12 -1.99
N LYS A 85 0.97 10.41 -2.29
CA LYS A 85 0.32 10.95 -3.51
C LYS A 85 1.01 10.53 -4.80
N ASP A 86 2.28 10.15 -4.72
CA ASP A 86 3.09 9.69 -5.84
C ASP A 86 2.99 8.17 -6.09
N ARG A 87 2.14 7.44 -5.36
CA ARG A 87 1.92 6.01 -5.55
C ARG A 87 0.80 5.73 -6.54
N ALA A 88 1.01 4.77 -7.44
CA ALA A 88 -0.02 4.31 -8.37
C ALA A 88 -1.30 3.83 -7.64
N MET A 89 -1.16 3.25 -6.46
CA MET A 89 -2.28 2.83 -5.61
C MET A 89 -3.22 3.99 -5.24
N GLU A 90 -2.72 5.24 -5.20
CA GLU A 90 -3.53 6.42 -4.88
C GLU A 90 -4.78 6.55 -5.78
N SER A 91 -4.61 6.28 -7.07
CA SER A 91 -5.70 6.34 -8.06
C SER A 91 -6.76 5.23 -7.88
N LEU A 92 -6.42 4.17 -7.15
CA LEU A 92 -7.29 3.03 -6.84
C LEU A 92 -7.89 3.11 -5.42
N MET A 93 -7.67 4.21 -4.71
CA MET A 93 -8.15 4.44 -3.34
C MET A 93 -8.93 5.75 -3.23
N GLN A 94 -9.80 6.01 -4.20
CA GLN A 94 -10.75 7.13 -4.17
C GLN A 94 -11.99 6.75 -3.34
N ILE A 95 -12.75 7.72 -2.87
CA ILE A 95 -13.99 7.44 -2.11
C ILE A 95 -14.90 6.51 -2.90
N GLY A 96 -15.34 5.42 -2.25
CA GLY A 96 -16.14 4.35 -2.85
C GLY A 96 -15.32 3.23 -3.50
N ASP A 97 -14.00 3.37 -3.67
CA ASP A 97 -13.15 2.29 -4.15
C ASP A 97 -12.96 1.21 -3.07
N ARG A 98 -12.74 -0.02 -3.52
CA ARG A 98 -12.58 -1.19 -2.65
C ARG A 98 -11.17 -1.76 -2.78
N PHE A 99 -10.67 -2.29 -1.68
CA PHE A 99 -9.34 -2.89 -1.63
C PHE A 99 -9.28 -3.99 -0.56
N VAL A 100 -8.19 -4.73 -0.57
CA VAL A 100 -7.86 -5.70 0.49
C VAL A 100 -6.58 -5.25 1.19
N LEU A 101 -6.60 -5.23 2.51
CA LEU A 101 -5.42 -5.11 3.34
C LEU A 101 -4.95 -6.53 3.71
N ASN A 102 -3.83 -6.96 3.18
CA ASN A 102 -3.18 -8.22 3.51
C ASN A 102 -2.19 -8.01 4.65
N VAL A 103 -2.43 -8.62 5.80
CA VAL A 103 -1.57 -8.54 6.98
C VAL A 103 -0.44 -9.56 6.83
N LEU A 104 0.82 -9.14 6.96
CA LEU A 104 1.96 -10.04 6.81
C LEU A 104 2.34 -10.74 8.11
N ALA A 105 2.71 -12.01 8.00
CA ALA A 105 3.17 -12.83 9.12
C ALA A 105 4.62 -12.55 9.46
N GLU A 106 4.98 -12.53 10.74
CA GLU A 106 6.38 -12.51 11.17
C GLU A 106 7.14 -13.72 10.66
N GLY A 107 8.39 -13.50 10.23
CA GLY A 107 9.30 -14.57 9.79
C GLY A 107 9.21 -14.94 8.30
N ASN A 108 8.06 -14.71 7.63
CA ASN A 108 7.87 -15.14 6.23
C ASN A 108 7.29 -14.07 5.31
N TYR A 109 7.76 -12.83 5.39
CA TYR A 109 7.23 -11.72 4.59
C TYR A 109 8.24 -11.09 3.63
N GLN A 110 9.53 -11.38 3.78
CA GLN A 110 10.59 -10.65 3.08
C GLN A 110 10.54 -10.81 1.55
N HIS A 111 10.10 -11.96 1.07
CA HIS A 111 9.98 -12.20 -0.37
C HIS A 111 8.82 -11.38 -0.97
N LEU A 112 7.67 -11.27 -0.27
CA LEU A 112 6.53 -10.44 -0.69
C LEU A 112 6.92 -8.96 -0.70
N ILE A 113 7.59 -8.47 0.37
CA ILE A 113 8.08 -7.10 0.41
C ILE A 113 9.04 -6.82 -0.75
N ARG A 114 10.01 -7.72 -1.00
CA ARG A 114 10.95 -7.57 -2.12
C ARG A 114 10.25 -7.59 -3.46
N HIS A 115 9.23 -8.44 -3.62
CA HIS A 115 8.45 -8.53 -4.85
C HIS A 115 7.69 -7.22 -5.11
N PHE A 116 6.88 -6.74 -4.18
CA PHE A 116 6.04 -5.55 -4.37
C PHE A 116 6.78 -4.21 -4.25
N LEU A 117 8.04 -4.21 -3.81
CA LEU A 117 8.94 -3.05 -3.92
C LEU A 117 9.69 -2.98 -5.25
N LYS A 118 9.63 -4.02 -6.09
CA LYS A 118 10.18 -3.97 -7.45
C LYS A 118 9.45 -2.91 -8.27
N ARG A 119 10.12 -2.45 -9.31
CA ARG A 119 9.48 -1.69 -10.36
C ARG A 119 8.82 -2.64 -11.34
N PHE A 120 7.59 -2.37 -11.61
CA PHE A 120 6.85 -3.06 -12.65
C PHE A 120 6.74 -2.14 -13.86
N PRO A 121 7.09 -2.61 -15.07
CA PRO A 121 6.81 -1.84 -16.28
C PRO A 121 5.29 -1.69 -16.46
N PRO A 122 4.84 -0.64 -17.18
CA PRO A 122 3.43 -0.45 -17.46
C PRO A 122 2.80 -1.70 -18.09
N GLY A 123 1.66 -2.14 -17.54
CA GLY A 123 0.94 -3.33 -18.03
C GLY A 123 1.50 -4.68 -17.58
N ALA A 124 2.56 -4.71 -16.76
CA ALA A 124 3.05 -5.96 -16.18
C ALA A 124 2.07 -6.50 -15.14
N ASP A 125 1.95 -7.81 -15.09
CA ASP A 125 1.25 -8.48 -14.00
C ASP A 125 2.05 -8.35 -12.70
N ARG A 126 1.54 -7.59 -11.74
CA ARG A 126 2.18 -7.39 -10.44
C ARG A 126 2.09 -8.61 -9.53
N PHE A 127 1.26 -9.59 -9.89
CA PHE A 127 1.02 -10.81 -9.11
C PHE A 127 1.64 -12.05 -9.76
N GLU A 128 2.43 -11.88 -10.83
CA GLU A 128 3.19 -12.96 -11.44
C GLU A 128 4.03 -13.69 -10.36
N ASP A 129 3.92 -15.00 -10.29
CA ASP A 129 4.54 -15.88 -9.28
C ASP A 129 4.08 -15.64 -7.82
N ILE A 130 3.07 -14.83 -7.57
CA ILE A 130 2.49 -14.63 -6.24
C ILE A 130 1.11 -15.32 -6.18
N PRO A 131 0.97 -16.39 -5.38
CA PRO A 131 -0.32 -17.05 -5.21
C PRO A 131 -1.37 -16.10 -4.58
N THR A 132 -2.50 -15.95 -5.27
CA THR A 132 -3.62 -15.13 -4.81
C THR A 132 -4.93 -15.89 -4.93
N VAL A 133 -5.92 -15.47 -4.13
CA VAL A 133 -7.32 -15.84 -4.29
C VAL A 133 -8.17 -14.57 -4.39
N PRO A 134 -9.26 -14.55 -5.15
CA PRO A 134 -10.11 -13.37 -5.22
C PRO A 134 -10.88 -13.16 -3.91
N ALA A 135 -10.93 -11.92 -3.45
CA ALA A 135 -11.86 -11.48 -2.41
C ALA A 135 -13.26 -11.27 -2.97
N ASP A 136 -14.27 -11.10 -2.11
CA ASP A 136 -15.65 -10.82 -2.53
C ASP A 136 -15.73 -9.47 -3.27
N ASN A 137 -14.86 -8.52 -2.93
CA ASN A 137 -14.76 -7.23 -3.62
C ASN A 137 -13.95 -7.26 -4.93
N GLY A 138 -13.46 -8.44 -5.35
CA GLY A 138 -12.70 -8.66 -6.58
C GLY A 138 -11.20 -8.35 -6.50
N SER A 139 -10.71 -7.82 -5.38
CA SER A 139 -9.28 -7.57 -5.20
C SER A 139 -8.53 -8.84 -4.77
N PRO A 140 -7.24 -8.98 -5.11
CA PRO A 140 -6.47 -10.17 -4.74
C PRO A 140 -6.22 -10.26 -3.24
N ILE A 141 -6.48 -11.43 -2.64
CA ILE A 141 -5.97 -11.82 -1.31
C ILE A 141 -4.68 -12.61 -1.54
N LEU A 142 -3.60 -12.24 -0.88
CA LEU A 142 -2.35 -13.00 -0.92
C LEU A 142 -2.51 -14.30 -0.12
N ALA A 143 -2.24 -15.44 -0.72
CA ALA A 143 -2.43 -16.75 -0.09
C ALA A 143 -1.57 -16.94 1.17
N GLU A 144 -0.43 -16.26 1.26
CA GLU A 144 0.51 -16.33 2.38
C GLU A 144 0.24 -15.28 3.48
N SER A 145 -0.81 -14.47 3.36
CA SER A 145 -1.13 -13.48 4.39
C SER A 145 -1.56 -14.14 5.71
N LEU A 146 -1.15 -13.54 6.83
CA LEU A 146 -1.61 -13.91 8.17
C LEU A 146 -3.12 -13.74 8.32
N ALA A 147 -3.60 -12.61 7.81
CA ALA A 147 -5.00 -12.24 7.76
C ALA A 147 -5.25 -11.32 6.57
N TYR A 148 -6.51 -11.20 6.16
CA TYR A 148 -6.93 -10.18 5.22
C TYR A 148 -8.16 -9.43 5.72
N ILE A 149 -8.29 -8.19 5.26
CA ILE A 149 -9.40 -7.29 5.60
C ILE A 149 -9.87 -6.63 4.32
N GLU A 150 -11.14 -6.82 3.96
CA GLU A 150 -11.78 -6.15 2.83
C GLU A 150 -12.33 -4.81 3.29
N CYS A 151 -11.99 -3.77 2.56
CA CYS A 151 -12.31 -2.39 2.92
C CYS A 151 -12.94 -1.62 1.76
N GLU A 152 -13.75 -0.62 2.12
CA GLU A 152 -14.26 0.38 1.19
C GLU A 152 -13.85 1.78 1.68
N VAL A 153 -13.27 2.58 0.80
CA VAL A 153 -12.82 3.95 1.12
C VAL A 153 -14.04 4.83 1.40
N SER A 154 -14.11 5.37 2.61
CA SER A 154 -15.21 6.21 3.06
C SER A 154 -14.88 7.70 3.04
N ASP A 155 -13.63 8.07 3.34
CA ASP A 155 -13.19 9.46 3.38
C ASP A 155 -11.69 9.58 3.18
N ARG A 156 -11.22 10.80 2.83
CA ARG A 156 -9.81 11.10 2.60
C ARG A 156 -9.46 12.47 3.15
N LEU A 157 -8.40 12.53 3.97
CA LEU A 157 -7.83 13.77 4.49
C LEU A 157 -6.49 14.07 3.80
N GLU A 158 -6.36 15.26 3.23
CA GLU A 158 -5.12 15.69 2.59
C GLU A 158 -4.05 16.06 3.63
N CYS A 159 -2.88 15.44 3.54
CA CYS A 159 -1.73 15.68 4.43
C CYS A 159 -0.48 15.91 3.57
N SER A 160 -0.25 17.12 3.07
CA SER A 160 0.94 17.47 2.27
C SER A 160 1.23 16.46 1.16
N ASP A 161 2.19 15.54 1.35
CA ASP A 161 2.64 14.53 0.40
C ASP A 161 1.89 13.19 0.49
N HIS A 162 0.98 13.05 1.45
CA HIS A 162 0.15 11.85 1.64
C HIS A 162 -1.33 12.19 1.70
N TRP A 163 -2.15 11.16 1.52
CA TRP A 163 -3.54 11.10 1.93
C TRP A 163 -3.66 10.21 3.16
N ILE A 164 -4.42 10.63 4.17
CA ILE A 164 -4.97 9.69 5.15
C ILE A 164 -6.29 9.19 4.57
N VAL A 165 -6.31 7.93 4.21
CA VAL A 165 -7.48 7.25 3.65
C VAL A 165 -8.19 6.53 4.78
N TYR A 166 -9.39 7.01 5.14
CA TYR A 166 -10.26 6.31 6.08
C TYR A 166 -11.17 5.35 5.31
N SER A 167 -11.25 4.11 5.78
CA SER A 167 -12.00 3.06 5.10
C SER A 167 -12.79 2.24 6.11
N THR A 168 -14.03 1.90 5.76
CA THR A 168 -14.85 0.97 6.54
C THR A 168 -14.49 -0.46 6.21
N VAL A 169 -14.42 -1.30 7.23
CA VAL A 169 -14.19 -2.74 7.11
C VAL A 169 -15.50 -3.42 6.73
N GLN A 170 -15.47 -4.17 5.63
CA GLN A 170 -16.62 -4.90 5.10
C GLN A 170 -16.60 -6.38 5.49
N ALA A 171 -15.43 -7.01 5.40
CA ALA A 171 -15.18 -8.41 5.72
C ALA A 171 -13.73 -8.61 6.14
N GLY A 172 -13.39 -9.79 6.63
CA GLY A 172 -12.03 -10.16 6.94
C GLY A 172 -11.92 -11.53 7.59
N ARG A 173 -10.74 -12.10 7.52
CA ARG A 173 -10.45 -13.42 8.10
C ARG A 173 -9.00 -13.52 8.54
N VAL A 174 -8.77 -14.20 9.66
CA VAL A 174 -7.44 -14.65 10.08
C VAL A 174 -7.18 -16.04 9.50
N ALA A 175 -6.08 -16.19 8.78
CA ALA A 175 -5.68 -17.46 8.18
C ALA A 175 -4.72 -18.26 9.08
N GLN A 176 -3.92 -17.57 9.92
CA GLN A 176 -2.91 -18.17 10.79
C GLN A 176 -3.05 -17.61 12.21
N LEU A 177 -3.63 -18.40 13.14
CA LEU A 177 -3.95 -17.93 14.49
C LEU A 177 -2.74 -17.83 15.43
N ASP A 178 -1.73 -18.67 15.23
CA ASP A 178 -0.59 -18.81 16.15
C ASP A 178 0.67 -18.03 15.71
N VAL A 179 0.51 -17.10 14.76
CA VAL A 179 1.60 -16.31 14.21
C VAL A 179 1.39 -14.82 14.51
N LEU A 180 2.46 -14.10 14.78
CA LEU A 180 2.41 -12.65 15.03
C LEU A 180 2.46 -11.85 13.72
N THR A 181 1.92 -10.64 13.76
CA THR A 181 2.05 -9.68 12.66
C THR A 181 3.49 -9.22 12.52
N ALA A 182 3.99 -9.18 11.30
CA ALA A 182 5.29 -8.61 10.99
C ALA A 182 5.35 -7.12 11.37
N VAL A 183 6.41 -6.72 12.07
CA VAL A 183 6.61 -5.33 12.54
C VAL A 183 7.69 -4.65 11.73
N HIS A 184 7.42 -3.42 11.31
CA HIS A 184 8.37 -2.56 10.65
C HIS A 184 9.07 -1.62 11.63
N HIS A 185 10.36 -1.83 11.83
CA HIS A 185 11.22 -0.97 12.65
C HIS A 185 12.00 -0.01 11.77
N ARG A 186 11.65 1.27 11.81
CA ARG A 186 12.35 2.31 11.08
C ARG A 186 13.49 2.91 11.91
N LYS A 187 14.57 3.31 11.25
CA LYS A 187 15.68 4.04 11.89
C LYS A 187 15.42 5.56 11.93
N VAL A 188 14.69 6.07 10.96
CA VAL A 188 14.34 7.48 10.78
C VAL A 188 12.91 7.63 10.30
N GLY A 189 12.29 8.77 10.55
CA GLY A 189 10.87 9.00 10.24
C GLY A 189 10.56 9.44 8.81
N ASN A 190 11.58 9.83 8.04
CA ASN A 190 11.43 10.36 6.67
C ASN A 190 11.72 9.33 5.57
N HIS A 191 11.81 8.04 5.90
CA HIS A 191 12.00 6.94 4.96
C HIS A 191 11.17 5.72 5.33
N TYR A 192 10.75 5.00 4.30
CA TYR A 192 10.18 3.66 4.38
C TYR A 192 11.26 2.60 4.52
#